data_7795ab6bdb03e51ea89fa1b2e76c4105
#
_entry.id   7795ab6bdb03e51ea89fa1b2e76c4105
#
_cell.length_a   1.000
_cell.length_b   1.000
_cell.length_c   1.000
_cell.angle_alpha   90.00
_cell.angle_beta   90.00
_cell.angle_gamma   90.00
#
_symmetry.space_group_name_H-M   'P 1'
#
loop_
_entity.id
_entity.type
_entity.pdbx_description
1 polymer ?
#
loop_
_entity_poly.entity_id
_entity_poly.type
_entity_poly.pdbx_seq_one_letter_code
_entity_poly.pdbx_strand_id
1 'polypeptide(L)'
;MKFVYLFLTSFFISFLLTPLVKLIAGRAGVVAKPKEDRWHRNVVPLMGGIAIYAAFLIVFLFYFKGMRGGFGLIVGATSIFLLGVIDDLKGLSPQAKIVGQIVCASLTVISGVTINIIPSIVAVPLTIIWIVGITNSFNLLDNMDGLSAGVASIASLTVFACAMALKSYETAAISLILSGAALGFLPHNFYPAKIFMGDCGAMFLGFMLAVITVMGTWKEASHLFLVMFIPVLALAVPIFDTIFVTVTRTIDGRSVAKGGKDHTSHRMVFLGWHEKKAVTVLYLISILFGLTAYVSLYVKTYVSAIIVTLLMIVIFSLGVFLNHTTRRKEEAPEMPLPRNISYYKNQYELIDALLKYKRVIFEVLCDFFLICIAYFSSYIIRYEGIIDNYNFGLIAKSLPILIVVNLLAFSVTGVYGNIWRYIGLNEILNIVKGIILGSAVSTVTLLVAFRFEGFSRMIFILDAMILLILMSSVRVAFRLFREQIFVSLDSKGKKILIFGAGDTGDAFLREVRKNKSFNYWPVGFIDDDLSKQGRRIQGVSVLGVRSDIPRLVEEHSIDEVIIAIPSANDKTKEDIEAICRESGTQYHQVNGIYLR
;
A
#
# COMPACT_ATOMS: atom_id res chain seq x y z
N MET A 1 2.70 -20.08 37.76
CA MET A 1 4.06 -19.57 38.02
C MET A 1 4.88 -19.41 36.73
N LYS A 2 4.99 -20.41 35.85
CA LYS A 2 5.79 -20.38 34.61
C LYS A 2 5.53 -19.15 33.72
N PHE A 3 4.28 -18.82 33.46
CA PHE A 3 3.87 -17.65 32.66
C PHE A 3 4.29 -16.30 33.28
N VAL A 4 4.20 -16.18 34.61
CA VAL A 4 4.64 -14.97 35.33
C VAL A 4 6.16 -14.76 35.18
N TYR A 5 6.95 -15.83 35.24
CA TYR A 5 8.39 -15.73 34.99
C TYR A 5 8.71 -15.29 33.57
N LEU A 6 8.01 -15.81 32.56
CA LEU A 6 8.21 -15.40 31.17
C LEU A 6 7.97 -13.90 30.97
N PHE A 7 6.85 -13.41 31.50
CA PHE A 7 6.50 -12.01 31.45
C PHE A 7 7.51 -11.13 32.16
N LEU A 8 7.80 -11.43 33.43
CA LEU A 8 8.72 -10.62 34.23
C LEU A 8 10.15 -10.63 33.67
N THR A 9 10.63 -11.78 33.21
CA THR A 9 11.98 -11.89 32.63
C THR A 9 12.07 -11.04 31.37
N SER A 10 11.09 -11.14 30.47
CA SER A 10 11.04 -10.35 29.24
C SER A 10 10.89 -8.84 29.53
N PHE A 11 10.06 -8.49 30.51
CA PHE A 11 9.88 -7.12 30.98
C PHE A 11 11.20 -6.52 31.50
N PHE A 12 11.86 -7.19 32.44
CA PHE A 12 13.08 -6.65 33.04
C PHE A 12 14.25 -6.59 32.05
N ILE A 13 14.38 -7.58 31.14
CA ILE A 13 15.41 -7.53 30.11
C ILE A 13 15.16 -6.30 29.19
N SER A 14 13.94 -6.10 28.71
CA SER A 14 13.62 -4.93 27.87
C SER A 14 13.83 -3.62 28.62
N PHE A 15 13.36 -3.54 29.87
CA PHE A 15 13.50 -2.35 30.71
C PHE A 15 14.95 -1.95 30.94
N LEU A 16 15.82 -2.93 31.25
CA LEU A 16 17.23 -2.69 31.52
C LEU A 16 18.07 -2.47 30.26
N LEU A 17 17.71 -3.10 29.11
CA LEU A 17 18.43 -2.91 27.87
C LEU A 17 18.09 -1.57 27.20
N THR A 18 16.91 -1.02 27.40
CA THR A 18 16.49 0.22 26.73
C THR A 18 17.39 1.42 27.02
N PRO A 19 17.85 1.69 28.28
CA PRO A 19 18.83 2.77 28.55
C PRO A 19 20.17 2.54 27.84
N LEU A 20 20.62 1.29 27.72
CA LEU A 20 21.86 0.95 27.04
C LEU A 20 21.74 1.22 25.53
N VAL A 21 20.63 0.77 24.89
CA VAL A 21 20.33 1.05 23.49
C VAL A 21 20.25 2.56 23.24
N LYS A 22 19.59 3.32 24.13
CA LYS A 22 19.53 4.77 24.07
C LYS A 22 20.92 5.42 24.04
N LEU A 23 21.81 4.97 24.90
CA LEU A 23 23.19 5.48 24.99
C LEU A 23 23.96 5.20 23.70
N ILE A 24 23.88 3.95 23.20
CA ILE A 24 24.56 3.51 21.97
C ILE A 24 24.02 4.28 20.76
N ALA A 25 22.70 4.35 20.58
CA ALA A 25 22.05 5.08 19.48
C ALA A 25 22.41 6.57 19.49
N GLY A 26 22.42 7.20 20.68
CA GLY A 26 22.82 8.59 20.84
C GLY A 26 24.29 8.84 20.46
N ARG A 27 25.21 7.96 20.86
CA ARG A 27 26.65 8.05 20.50
C ARG A 27 26.90 7.77 19.02
N ALA A 28 26.14 6.85 18.43
CA ALA A 28 26.22 6.52 16.99
C ALA A 28 25.55 7.57 16.09
N GLY A 29 24.90 8.59 16.66
CA GLY A 29 24.21 9.63 15.90
C GLY A 29 22.91 9.15 15.24
N VAL A 30 22.39 7.99 15.62
CA VAL A 30 21.12 7.44 15.14
C VAL A 30 19.97 8.08 15.92
N VAL A 31 19.56 9.25 15.46
CA VAL A 31 18.61 10.11 16.18
C VAL A 31 17.53 10.65 15.25
N ALA A 32 16.30 10.78 15.74
CA ALA A 32 15.24 11.49 15.07
C ALA A 32 15.45 12.99 15.26
N LYS A 33 15.67 13.69 14.15
CA LYS A 33 15.72 15.17 14.14
C LYS A 33 14.30 15.72 14.07
N PRO A 34 14.03 16.86 14.71
CA PRO A 34 12.75 17.54 14.58
C PRO A 34 12.42 17.80 13.10
N LYS A 35 11.19 17.46 12.69
CA LYS A 35 10.64 17.75 11.37
C LYS A 35 9.29 18.45 11.54
N GLU A 36 8.88 19.28 10.58
CA GLU A 36 7.61 20.03 10.61
C GLU A 36 6.37 19.13 10.67
N ASP A 37 6.48 17.92 10.16
CA ASP A 37 5.42 16.91 10.15
C ASP A 37 5.33 16.08 11.44
N ARG A 38 6.25 16.27 12.40
CA ARG A 38 6.30 15.55 13.68
C ARG A 38 6.03 16.49 14.87
N TRP A 39 5.62 15.92 16.01
CA TRP A 39 5.30 16.67 17.22
C TRP A 39 6.50 16.98 18.13
N HIS A 40 7.51 16.11 18.10
CA HIS A 40 8.68 16.27 18.98
C HIS A 40 9.56 17.45 18.53
N ARG A 41 9.94 18.27 19.52
CA ARG A 41 10.79 19.45 19.32
C ARG A 41 12.26 19.18 19.62
N ASN A 42 12.57 18.07 20.27
CA ASN A 42 13.92 17.69 20.70
C ASN A 42 14.47 16.56 19.85
N VAL A 43 15.80 16.44 19.77
CA VAL A 43 16.49 15.30 19.18
C VAL A 43 16.34 14.10 20.11
N VAL A 44 15.74 13.01 19.61
CA VAL A 44 15.48 11.80 20.39
C VAL A 44 16.17 10.61 19.75
N PRO A 45 16.93 9.76 20.49
CA PRO A 45 17.52 8.53 19.97
C PRO A 45 16.46 7.60 19.37
N LEU A 46 16.81 6.93 18.26
CA LEU A 46 16.01 5.92 17.56
C LEU A 46 16.44 4.49 17.95
N MET A 47 15.75 3.49 17.35
CA MET A 47 16.08 2.06 17.44
C MET A 47 15.83 1.42 18.81
N GLY A 48 14.88 1.95 19.61
CA GLY A 48 14.44 1.29 20.86
C GLY A 48 13.89 -0.12 20.63
N GLY A 49 13.45 -0.44 19.42
CA GLY A 49 13.03 -1.77 18.99
C GLY A 49 14.09 -2.86 19.19
N ILE A 50 15.39 -2.51 19.23
CA ILE A 50 16.47 -3.46 19.56
C ILE A 50 16.27 -4.06 20.95
N ALA A 51 15.88 -3.24 21.94
CA ALA A 51 15.64 -3.74 23.30
C ALA A 51 14.44 -4.68 23.38
N ILE A 52 13.37 -4.35 22.65
CA ILE A 52 12.16 -5.18 22.56
C ILE A 52 12.49 -6.52 21.90
N TYR A 53 13.12 -6.49 20.73
CA TYR A 53 13.50 -7.68 19.99
C TYR A 53 14.46 -8.58 20.77
N ALA A 54 15.52 -8.01 21.36
CA ALA A 54 16.49 -8.77 22.14
C ALA A 54 15.84 -9.43 23.37
N ALA A 55 14.98 -8.71 24.10
CA ALA A 55 14.24 -9.26 25.23
C ALA A 55 13.35 -10.42 24.82
N PHE A 56 12.60 -10.26 23.73
CA PHE A 56 11.77 -11.33 23.17
C PHE A 56 12.62 -12.54 22.76
N LEU A 57 13.66 -12.33 21.97
CA LEU A 57 14.49 -13.39 21.43
C LEU A 57 15.19 -14.21 22.53
N ILE A 58 15.79 -13.52 23.52
CA ILE A 58 16.49 -14.18 24.63
C ILE A 58 15.52 -15.11 25.37
N VAL A 59 14.35 -14.59 25.80
CA VAL A 59 13.39 -15.40 26.57
C VAL A 59 12.80 -16.51 25.72
N PHE A 60 12.52 -16.25 24.45
CA PHE A 60 12.00 -17.25 23.52
C PHE A 60 12.98 -18.42 23.32
N LEU A 61 14.27 -18.14 23.07
CA LEU A 61 15.30 -19.17 22.86
C LEU A 61 15.49 -20.06 24.08
N PHE A 62 15.41 -19.50 25.31
CA PHE A 62 15.51 -20.29 26.54
C PHE A 62 14.28 -21.17 26.77
N TYR A 63 13.10 -20.72 26.40
CA TYR A 63 11.84 -21.40 26.70
C TYR A 63 11.43 -22.43 25.65
N PHE A 64 11.63 -22.16 24.36
CA PHE A 64 11.10 -22.95 23.25
C PHE A 64 12.13 -23.88 22.60
N LYS A 65 13.04 -24.46 23.38
CA LYS A 65 13.98 -25.49 22.88
C LYS A 65 13.19 -26.68 22.29
N GLY A 66 13.27 -26.88 20.96
CA GLY A 66 12.64 -28.01 20.26
C GLY A 66 11.17 -27.82 19.86
N MET A 67 10.62 -26.61 19.93
CA MET A 67 9.26 -26.34 19.42
C MET A 67 9.16 -26.55 17.91
N ARG A 68 8.18 -27.35 17.47
CA ARG A 68 7.86 -27.48 16.04
C ARG A 68 7.36 -26.13 15.49
N GLY A 69 8.00 -25.64 14.41
CA GLY A 69 7.69 -24.33 13.84
C GLY A 69 8.35 -23.13 14.54
N GLY A 70 8.99 -23.30 15.70
CA GLY A 70 9.68 -22.24 16.43
C GLY A 70 10.84 -21.62 15.66
N PHE A 71 11.52 -22.42 14.84
CA PHE A 71 12.59 -21.95 13.96
C PHE A 71 12.06 -20.94 12.92
N GLY A 72 10.94 -21.26 12.27
CA GLY A 72 10.35 -20.35 11.29
C GLY A 72 9.83 -19.04 11.88
N LEU A 73 9.30 -19.09 13.11
CA LEU A 73 8.92 -17.89 13.85
C LEU A 73 10.14 -16.99 14.09
N ILE A 74 11.25 -17.56 14.55
CA ILE A 74 12.49 -16.80 14.78
C ILE A 74 13.02 -16.22 13.47
N VAL A 75 13.08 -17.01 12.40
CA VAL A 75 13.56 -16.55 11.09
C VAL A 75 12.72 -15.39 10.58
N GLY A 76 11.38 -15.50 10.60
CA GLY A 76 10.48 -14.41 10.21
C GLY A 76 10.64 -13.16 11.08
N ALA A 77 10.64 -13.34 12.41
CA ALA A 77 10.79 -12.27 13.38
C ALA A 77 12.14 -11.54 13.26
N THR A 78 13.23 -12.30 13.06
CA THR A 78 14.57 -11.71 12.85
C THR A 78 14.65 -10.99 11.52
N SER A 79 14.10 -11.57 10.45
CA SER A 79 14.11 -10.96 9.12
C SER A 79 13.36 -9.63 9.08
N ILE A 80 12.18 -9.55 9.70
CA ILE A 80 11.40 -8.31 9.75
C ILE A 80 12.08 -7.26 10.65
N PHE A 81 12.68 -7.67 11.76
CA PHE A 81 13.48 -6.80 12.62
C PHE A 81 14.67 -6.20 11.86
N LEU A 82 15.43 -7.02 11.13
CA LEU A 82 16.57 -6.57 10.32
C LEU A 82 16.12 -5.64 9.17
N LEU A 83 14.99 -5.94 8.54
CA LEU A 83 14.39 -5.04 7.54
C LEU A 83 14.09 -3.66 8.15
N GLY A 84 13.54 -3.62 9.36
CA GLY A 84 13.30 -2.37 10.07
C GLY A 84 14.57 -1.63 10.47
N VAL A 85 15.61 -2.34 10.88
CA VAL A 85 16.93 -1.73 11.14
C VAL A 85 17.52 -1.10 9.88
N ILE A 86 17.41 -1.77 8.73
CA ILE A 86 17.85 -1.21 7.44
C ILE A 86 17.04 0.03 7.07
N ASP A 87 15.73 0.01 7.34
CA ASP A 87 14.86 1.15 7.10
C ASP A 87 15.21 2.36 7.98
N ASP A 88 15.40 2.13 9.28
CA ASP A 88 15.83 3.16 10.25
C ASP A 88 17.18 3.81 9.86
N LEU A 89 18.12 3.03 9.29
CA LEU A 89 19.47 3.52 8.94
C LEU A 89 19.54 4.16 7.55
N LYS A 90 18.87 3.60 6.55
CA LYS A 90 19.03 3.98 5.14
C LYS A 90 17.80 4.66 4.52
N GLY A 91 16.62 4.48 5.13
CA GLY A 91 15.35 4.94 4.56
C GLY A 91 14.99 4.11 3.31
N LEU A 92 14.25 3.03 3.47
CA LEU A 92 13.84 2.18 2.36
C LEU A 92 12.74 2.87 1.54
N SER A 93 12.71 2.59 0.24
CA SER A 93 11.55 2.94 -0.56
C SER A 93 10.33 2.13 -0.11
N PRO A 94 9.10 2.68 -0.17
CA PRO A 94 7.89 1.95 0.20
C PRO A 94 7.73 0.61 -0.52
N GLN A 95 8.25 0.50 -1.74
CA GLN A 95 8.29 -0.73 -2.53
C GLN A 95 9.18 -1.79 -1.89
N ALA A 96 10.44 -1.41 -1.61
CA ALA A 96 11.41 -2.31 -0.99
C ALA A 96 10.91 -2.78 0.38
N LYS A 97 10.26 -1.88 1.14
CA LYS A 97 9.64 -2.19 2.43
C LYS A 97 8.54 -3.24 2.30
N ILE A 98 7.59 -3.06 1.36
CA ILE A 98 6.49 -4.03 1.15
C ILE A 98 7.00 -5.36 0.62
N VAL A 99 7.89 -5.35 -0.37
CA VAL A 99 8.50 -6.59 -0.89
C VAL A 99 9.23 -7.33 0.22
N GLY A 100 10.03 -6.62 1.02
CA GLY A 100 10.72 -7.19 2.18
C GLY A 100 9.75 -7.79 3.21
N GLN A 101 8.65 -7.11 3.51
CA GLN A 101 7.60 -7.62 4.41
C GLN A 101 6.92 -8.88 3.86
N ILE A 102 6.62 -8.93 2.54
CA ILE A 102 6.06 -10.12 1.89
C ILE A 102 7.04 -11.28 1.98
N VAL A 103 8.34 -11.03 1.77
CA VAL A 103 9.40 -12.04 1.94
C VAL A 103 9.41 -12.58 3.36
N CYS A 104 9.44 -11.73 4.38
CA CYS A 104 9.44 -12.14 5.79
C CYS A 104 8.17 -12.95 6.15
N ALA A 105 7.00 -12.50 5.69
CA ALA A 105 5.74 -13.21 5.88
C ALA A 105 5.75 -14.58 5.20
N SER A 106 6.27 -14.67 3.98
CA SER A 106 6.38 -15.92 3.22
C SER A 106 7.30 -16.93 3.90
N LEU A 107 8.44 -16.50 4.47
CA LEU A 107 9.34 -17.36 5.25
C LEU A 107 8.61 -17.99 6.45
N THR A 108 7.76 -17.21 7.12
CA THR A 108 6.95 -17.69 8.25
C THR A 108 5.87 -18.68 7.79
N VAL A 109 5.23 -18.41 6.66
CA VAL A 109 4.21 -19.30 6.07
C VAL A 109 4.82 -20.62 5.61
N ILE A 110 6.00 -20.61 4.99
CA ILE A 110 6.76 -21.84 4.62
C ILE A 110 7.03 -22.71 5.84
N SER A 111 7.23 -22.08 7.01
CA SER A 111 7.46 -22.79 8.27
C SER A 111 6.19 -23.41 8.88
N GLY A 112 5.04 -23.26 8.25
CA GLY A 112 3.77 -23.88 8.65
C GLY A 112 2.80 -22.95 9.38
N VAL A 113 3.09 -21.65 9.49
CA VAL A 113 2.17 -20.67 10.09
C VAL A 113 1.17 -20.20 9.03
N THR A 114 -0.03 -20.76 9.05
CA THR A 114 -1.11 -20.41 8.11
C THR A 114 -2.47 -20.41 8.81
N ILE A 115 -3.42 -19.70 8.22
CA ILE A 115 -4.83 -19.72 8.65
C ILE A 115 -5.41 -21.09 8.27
N ASN A 116 -5.49 -22.02 9.23
CA ASN A 116 -5.82 -23.43 8.97
C ASN A 116 -7.32 -23.75 8.85
N ILE A 117 -8.20 -22.74 8.73
CA ILE A 117 -9.66 -22.88 8.74
C ILE A 117 -10.22 -22.99 7.31
N ILE A 118 -9.46 -22.50 6.34
CA ILE A 118 -9.83 -22.40 4.93
C ILE A 118 -8.83 -23.17 4.06
N PRO A 119 -9.20 -23.55 2.83
CA PRO A 119 -8.29 -24.26 1.94
C PRO A 119 -6.97 -23.51 1.75
N SER A 120 -5.85 -24.25 1.72
CA SER A 120 -4.47 -23.71 1.72
C SER A 120 -4.22 -22.67 0.62
N ILE A 121 -4.91 -22.80 -0.51
CA ILE A 121 -4.78 -21.87 -1.63
C ILE A 121 -5.22 -20.44 -1.30
N VAL A 122 -6.27 -20.30 -0.48
CA VAL A 122 -6.74 -19.00 0.01
C VAL A 122 -6.01 -18.65 1.31
N ALA A 123 -5.73 -19.66 2.14
CA ALA A 123 -5.06 -19.49 3.43
C ALA A 123 -3.68 -18.85 3.30
N VAL A 124 -2.85 -19.30 2.35
CA VAL A 124 -1.49 -18.79 2.15
C VAL A 124 -1.49 -17.30 1.76
N PRO A 125 -2.14 -16.87 0.68
CA PRO A 125 -2.20 -15.46 0.33
C PRO A 125 -2.81 -14.60 1.43
N LEU A 126 -3.91 -15.06 2.04
CA LEU A 126 -4.60 -14.32 3.10
C LEU A 126 -3.72 -14.16 4.34
N THR A 127 -2.95 -15.19 4.71
CA THR A 127 -1.99 -15.11 5.82
C THR A 127 -0.89 -14.09 5.54
N ILE A 128 -0.33 -14.08 4.33
CA ILE A 128 0.69 -13.11 3.93
C ILE A 128 0.12 -11.68 3.98
N ILE A 129 -1.07 -11.46 3.41
CA ILE A 129 -1.76 -10.16 3.44
C ILE A 129 -2.03 -9.71 4.87
N TRP A 130 -2.49 -10.62 5.73
CA TRP A 130 -2.73 -10.33 7.15
C TRP A 130 -1.45 -9.88 7.85
N ILE A 131 -0.35 -10.65 7.70
CA ILE A 131 0.93 -10.33 8.32
C ILE A 131 1.45 -8.97 7.83
N VAL A 132 1.46 -8.74 6.53
CA VAL A 132 1.91 -7.47 5.93
C VAL A 132 1.01 -6.31 6.34
N GLY A 133 -0.30 -6.50 6.33
CA GLY A 133 -1.28 -5.49 6.70
C GLY A 133 -1.14 -5.04 8.15
N ILE A 134 -1.05 -5.97 9.09
CA ILE A 134 -0.88 -5.65 10.52
C ILE A 134 0.50 -5.06 10.80
N THR A 135 1.56 -5.56 10.15
CA THR A 135 2.90 -4.99 10.25
C THR A 135 2.89 -3.50 9.86
N ASN A 136 2.26 -3.16 8.75
CA ASN A 136 2.12 -1.76 8.33
C ASN A 136 1.20 -0.95 9.25
N SER A 137 0.14 -1.55 9.79
CA SER A 137 -0.77 -0.87 10.73
C SER A 137 -0.04 -0.43 12.00
N PHE A 138 0.84 -1.29 12.56
CA PHE A 138 1.66 -0.92 13.72
C PHE A 138 2.75 0.10 13.38
N ASN A 139 3.33 0.01 12.18
CA ASN A 139 4.28 1.01 11.72
C ASN A 139 3.64 2.40 11.57
N LEU A 140 2.40 2.47 11.08
CA LEU A 140 1.62 3.70 11.00
C LEU A 140 1.15 4.20 12.39
N LEU A 141 0.85 3.28 13.31
CA LEU A 141 0.42 3.59 14.67
C LEU A 141 1.56 4.16 15.53
N ASP A 142 2.84 3.93 15.15
CA ASP A 142 4.01 4.50 15.86
C ASP A 142 4.22 5.98 15.54
N ASN A 143 3.13 6.75 15.66
CA ASN A 143 3.05 8.17 15.35
C ASN A 143 3.00 9.07 16.60
N MET A 144 2.87 8.49 17.80
CA MET A 144 2.85 9.19 19.09
C MET A 144 3.60 8.42 20.17
N ASP A 145 4.17 9.14 21.13
CA ASP A 145 4.92 8.60 22.28
C ASP A 145 4.12 7.54 23.04
N GLY A 146 4.66 6.33 23.13
CA GLY A 146 4.08 5.20 23.85
C GLY A 146 2.89 4.50 23.15
N LEU A 147 2.30 5.06 22.11
CA LEU A 147 1.06 4.54 21.53
C LEU A 147 1.23 3.11 21.00
N SER A 148 2.18 2.90 20.11
CA SER A 148 2.40 1.59 19.47
C SER A 148 2.79 0.51 20.47
N ALA A 149 3.75 0.78 21.38
CA ALA A 149 4.19 -0.16 22.40
C ALA A 149 3.07 -0.54 23.39
N GLY A 150 2.27 0.45 23.82
CA GLY A 150 1.18 0.18 24.76
C GLY A 150 0.03 -0.61 24.13
N VAL A 151 -0.39 -0.24 22.91
CA VAL A 151 -1.43 -0.99 22.17
C VAL A 151 -0.94 -2.41 21.87
N ALA A 152 0.33 -2.59 21.46
CA ALA A 152 0.91 -3.91 21.24
C ALA A 152 0.88 -4.78 22.52
N SER A 153 1.17 -4.18 23.66
CA SER A 153 1.13 -4.89 24.94
C SER A 153 -0.29 -5.32 25.32
N ILE A 154 -1.29 -4.43 25.16
CA ILE A 154 -2.70 -4.73 25.43
C ILE A 154 -3.19 -5.82 24.48
N ALA A 155 -2.89 -5.72 23.19
CA ALA A 155 -3.23 -6.74 22.20
C ALA A 155 -2.61 -8.10 22.53
N SER A 156 -1.33 -8.11 22.92
CA SER A 156 -0.63 -9.34 23.35
C SER A 156 -1.28 -9.97 24.60
N LEU A 157 -1.67 -9.16 25.59
CA LEU A 157 -2.38 -9.64 26.78
C LEU A 157 -3.77 -10.17 26.43
N THR A 158 -4.47 -9.54 25.50
CA THR A 158 -5.75 -10.04 24.98
C THR A 158 -5.59 -11.43 24.36
N VAL A 159 -4.60 -11.57 23.46
CA VAL A 159 -4.32 -12.87 22.82
C VAL A 159 -3.89 -13.92 23.87
N PHE A 160 -3.09 -13.53 24.85
CA PHE A 160 -2.73 -14.39 25.99
C PHE A 160 -3.98 -14.90 26.72
N ALA A 161 -4.90 -14.01 27.10
CA ALA A 161 -6.10 -14.40 27.84
C ALA A 161 -6.99 -15.35 27.01
N CYS A 162 -7.21 -15.04 25.73
CA CYS A 162 -7.97 -15.89 24.82
C CYS A 162 -7.29 -17.26 24.59
N ALA A 163 -5.96 -17.27 24.38
CA ALA A 163 -5.19 -18.49 24.19
C ALA A 163 -5.21 -19.40 25.44
N MET A 164 -5.16 -18.81 26.63
CA MET A 164 -5.29 -19.54 27.89
C MET A 164 -6.68 -20.18 28.03
N ALA A 165 -7.76 -19.45 27.70
CA ALA A 165 -9.13 -19.97 27.72
C ALA A 165 -9.30 -21.14 26.72
N LEU A 166 -8.62 -21.09 25.57
CA LEU A 166 -8.64 -22.11 24.52
C LEU A 166 -7.54 -23.17 24.69
N LYS A 167 -6.83 -23.19 25.81
CA LYS A 167 -5.75 -24.14 26.13
C LYS A 167 -4.59 -24.15 25.13
N SER A 168 -4.42 -23.08 24.35
CA SER A 168 -3.29 -22.89 23.43
C SER A 168 -2.08 -22.32 24.17
N TYR A 169 -1.43 -23.15 25.00
CA TYR A 169 -0.39 -22.71 25.94
C TYR A 169 0.87 -22.14 25.25
N GLU A 170 1.20 -22.61 24.04
CA GLU A 170 2.34 -22.09 23.28
C GLU A 170 2.07 -20.66 22.81
N THR A 171 0.91 -20.42 22.21
CA THR A 171 0.46 -19.07 21.81
C THR A 171 0.38 -18.14 23.00
N ALA A 172 -0.18 -18.61 24.12
CA ALA A 172 -0.25 -17.86 25.38
C ALA A 172 1.14 -17.44 25.87
N ALA A 173 2.12 -18.37 25.86
CA ALA A 173 3.48 -18.07 26.32
C ALA A 173 4.17 -17.03 25.42
N ILE A 174 4.08 -17.19 24.09
CA ILE A 174 4.69 -16.25 23.14
C ILE A 174 4.07 -14.85 23.28
N SER A 175 2.74 -14.79 23.39
CA SER A 175 2.02 -13.52 23.59
C SER A 175 2.47 -12.81 24.86
N LEU A 176 2.69 -13.56 25.94
CA LEU A 176 3.07 -12.99 27.22
C LEU A 176 4.53 -12.50 27.23
N ILE A 177 5.45 -13.20 26.53
CA ILE A 177 6.81 -12.73 26.31
C ILE A 177 6.81 -11.42 25.52
N LEU A 178 6.02 -11.34 24.46
CA LEU A 178 5.90 -10.14 23.63
C LEU A 178 5.33 -8.96 24.43
N SER A 179 4.29 -9.21 25.24
CA SER A 179 3.71 -8.19 26.12
C SER A 179 4.73 -7.68 27.13
N GLY A 180 5.50 -8.58 27.77
CA GLY A 180 6.55 -8.21 28.71
C GLY A 180 7.62 -7.34 28.06
N ALA A 181 8.09 -7.71 26.86
CA ALA A 181 9.08 -6.94 26.13
C ALA A 181 8.57 -5.53 25.77
N ALA A 182 7.32 -5.41 25.29
CA ALA A 182 6.70 -4.13 24.96
C ALA A 182 6.46 -3.25 26.18
N LEU A 183 5.96 -3.83 27.28
CA LEU A 183 5.75 -3.10 28.56
C LEU A 183 7.06 -2.69 29.22
N GLY A 184 8.12 -3.48 29.13
CA GLY A 184 9.43 -3.10 29.65
C GLY A 184 10.04 -1.91 28.92
N PHE A 185 9.78 -1.77 27.63
CA PHE A 185 10.18 -0.61 26.82
C PHE A 185 9.34 0.65 27.11
N LEU A 186 8.05 0.48 27.38
CA LEU A 186 7.06 1.56 27.47
C LEU A 186 7.44 2.70 28.44
N PRO A 187 8.00 2.48 29.65
CA PRO A 187 8.39 3.57 30.56
C PRO A 187 9.43 4.53 29.98
N HIS A 188 10.24 4.08 29.02
CA HIS A 188 11.24 4.90 28.33
C HIS A 188 10.69 5.61 27.10
N ASN A 189 9.59 5.09 26.52
CA ASN A 189 8.95 5.60 25.33
C ASN A 189 7.67 6.40 25.62
N PHE A 190 7.09 6.30 26.85
CA PHE A 190 5.90 7.08 27.21
C PHE A 190 6.20 8.57 27.30
N TYR A 191 5.19 9.39 26.99
CA TYR A 191 5.32 10.85 26.90
C TYR A 191 5.86 11.52 28.18
N PRO A 192 6.91 12.38 28.09
CA PRO A 192 7.74 12.64 26.93
C PRO A 192 8.75 11.52 26.67
N ALA A 193 8.80 11.00 25.45
CA ALA A 193 9.65 9.88 25.11
C ALA A 193 11.15 10.21 25.24
N LYS A 194 11.90 9.30 25.83
CA LYS A 194 13.36 9.37 25.97
C LYS A 194 14.11 8.64 24.86
N ILE A 195 13.42 7.76 24.16
CA ILE A 195 13.87 6.97 23.01
C ILE A 195 12.66 6.59 22.17
N PHE A 196 12.78 6.66 20.85
CA PHE A 196 11.77 6.16 19.93
C PHE A 196 12.01 4.69 19.56
N MET A 197 10.92 3.98 19.31
CA MET A 197 10.95 2.57 18.93
C MET A 197 11.66 2.34 17.60
N GLY A 198 11.38 3.19 16.62
CA GLY A 198 11.84 3.07 15.24
C GLY A 198 11.07 2.03 14.44
N ASP A 199 11.34 1.99 13.14
CA ASP A 199 10.71 1.03 12.22
C ASP A 199 11.07 -0.42 12.59
N CYS A 200 12.27 -0.64 13.11
CA CYS A 200 12.71 -1.96 13.59
C CYS A 200 11.80 -2.52 14.70
N GLY A 201 11.36 -1.68 15.64
CA GLY A 201 10.47 -2.11 16.73
C GLY A 201 9.00 -2.17 16.31
N ALA A 202 8.52 -1.16 15.59
CA ALA A 202 7.13 -1.07 15.17
C ALA A 202 6.75 -2.23 14.21
N MET A 203 7.60 -2.50 13.20
CA MET A 203 7.38 -3.62 12.29
C MET A 203 7.51 -4.97 13.00
N PHE A 204 8.46 -5.11 13.92
CA PHE A 204 8.61 -6.34 14.72
C PHE A 204 7.36 -6.63 15.56
N LEU A 205 6.85 -5.65 16.31
CA LEU A 205 5.63 -5.81 17.12
C LEU A 205 4.41 -6.17 16.27
N GLY A 206 4.20 -5.44 15.16
CA GLY A 206 3.09 -5.71 14.25
C GLY A 206 3.18 -7.09 13.63
N PHE A 207 4.35 -7.48 13.16
CA PHE A 207 4.61 -8.81 12.60
C PHE A 207 4.34 -9.93 13.60
N MET A 208 4.90 -9.83 14.80
CA MET A 208 4.71 -10.82 15.84
C MET A 208 3.25 -10.97 16.27
N LEU A 209 2.53 -9.85 16.43
CA LEU A 209 1.10 -9.88 16.74
C LEU A 209 0.29 -10.53 15.63
N ALA A 210 0.58 -10.21 14.36
CA ALA A 210 -0.08 -10.86 13.23
C ALA A 210 0.17 -12.36 13.22
N VAL A 211 1.43 -12.79 13.41
CA VAL A 211 1.81 -14.21 13.43
C VAL A 211 1.17 -14.95 14.61
N ILE A 212 1.23 -14.38 15.81
CA ILE A 212 0.65 -15.00 17.03
C ILE A 212 -0.88 -15.15 16.88
N THR A 213 -1.54 -14.17 16.28
CA THR A 213 -2.99 -14.25 16.02
C THR A 213 -3.35 -15.31 14.98
N VAL A 214 -2.48 -15.66 14.06
CA VAL A 214 -2.65 -16.77 13.11
C VAL A 214 -2.32 -18.12 13.76
N MET A 215 -1.29 -18.18 14.60
CA MET A 215 -0.87 -19.41 15.30
C MET A 215 -1.89 -19.90 16.32
N GLY A 216 -2.71 -19.02 16.86
CA GLY A 216 -3.75 -19.40 17.82
C GLY A 216 -4.61 -20.50 17.23
N THR A 217 -4.65 -21.66 17.92
CA THR A 217 -5.51 -22.78 17.55
C THR A 217 -6.96 -22.46 17.90
N TRP A 218 -7.50 -21.51 17.15
CA TRP A 218 -8.91 -21.12 17.27
C TRP A 218 -9.87 -22.24 16.83
N LYS A 219 -9.32 -23.39 16.36
CA LYS A 219 -10.10 -24.58 15.94
C LYS A 219 -11.00 -25.16 17.03
N GLU A 220 -10.63 -24.96 18.30
CA GLU A 220 -11.42 -25.41 19.44
C GLU A 220 -12.52 -24.41 19.84
N ALA A 221 -12.54 -23.21 19.24
CA ALA A 221 -13.65 -22.30 19.41
C ALA A 221 -14.89 -22.87 18.72
N SER A 222 -15.98 -23.00 19.43
CA SER A 222 -17.22 -23.68 19.03
C SER A 222 -17.90 -23.09 17.78
N HIS A 223 -17.43 -21.95 17.26
CA HIS A 223 -18.00 -21.26 16.11
C HIS A 223 -16.93 -20.56 15.26
N LEU A 224 -16.99 -20.77 13.94
CA LEU A 224 -16.14 -20.15 12.92
C LEU A 224 -16.07 -18.60 13.04
N PHE A 225 -17.17 -17.97 13.45
CA PHE A 225 -17.26 -16.53 13.69
C PHE A 225 -16.25 -16.04 14.73
N LEU A 226 -16.14 -16.72 15.88
CA LEU A 226 -15.21 -16.33 16.95
C LEU A 226 -13.75 -16.43 16.52
N VAL A 227 -13.44 -17.49 15.79
CA VAL A 227 -12.07 -17.74 15.28
C VAL A 227 -11.57 -16.60 14.40
N MET A 228 -12.43 -16.04 13.56
CA MET A 228 -12.06 -14.95 12.68
C MET A 228 -12.04 -13.58 13.39
N PHE A 229 -12.92 -13.38 14.37
CA PHE A 229 -13.09 -12.07 14.99
C PHE A 229 -12.13 -11.80 16.15
N ILE A 230 -11.66 -12.82 16.90
CA ILE A 230 -10.70 -12.62 17.99
C ILE A 230 -9.43 -11.88 17.53
N PRO A 231 -8.75 -12.28 16.45
CA PRO A 231 -7.62 -11.53 15.91
C PRO A 231 -7.95 -10.08 15.56
N VAL A 232 -9.10 -9.87 14.91
CA VAL A 232 -9.54 -8.53 14.49
C VAL A 232 -9.87 -7.65 15.70
N LEU A 233 -10.52 -8.20 16.74
CA LEU A 233 -10.84 -7.46 17.96
C LEU A 233 -9.57 -7.15 18.78
N ALA A 234 -8.65 -8.10 18.92
CA ALA A 234 -7.38 -7.86 19.61
C ALA A 234 -6.55 -6.75 18.95
N LEU A 235 -6.68 -6.59 17.63
CA LEU A 235 -5.95 -5.62 16.80
C LEU A 235 -6.86 -4.49 16.29
N ALA A 236 -8.01 -4.26 16.94
CA ALA A 236 -9.03 -3.32 16.45
C ALA A 236 -8.50 -1.89 16.29
N VAL A 237 -7.70 -1.40 17.24
CA VAL A 237 -7.17 -0.01 17.19
C VAL A 237 -6.24 0.21 15.99
N PRO A 238 -5.17 -0.58 15.76
CA PRO A 238 -4.32 -0.39 14.59
C PRO A 238 -5.06 -0.61 13.27
N ILE A 239 -5.97 -1.59 13.19
CA ILE A 239 -6.78 -1.84 12.00
C ILE A 239 -7.69 -0.65 11.72
N PHE A 240 -8.42 -0.16 12.73
CA PHE A 240 -9.31 0.98 12.58
C PHE A 240 -8.57 2.24 12.15
N ASP A 241 -7.46 2.59 12.82
CA ASP A 241 -6.68 3.79 12.49
C ASP A 241 -6.18 3.75 11.05
N THR A 242 -5.65 2.61 10.60
CA THR A 242 -5.17 2.42 9.22
C THR A 242 -6.28 2.54 8.20
N ILE A 243 -7.45 1.87 8.43
CA ILE A 243 -8.60 1.97 7.52
C ILE A 243 -9.15 3.38 7.50
N PHE A 244 -9.32 4.00 8.68
CA PHE A 244 -9.85 5.35 8.82
C PHE A 244 -9.00 6.39 8.07
N VAL A 245 -7.68 6.37 8.26
CA VAL A 245 -6.75 7.26 7.56
C VAL A 245 -6.78 6.98 6.04
N THR A 246 -6.80 5.70 5.64
CA THR A 246 -6.86 5.32 4.23
C THR A 246 -8.14 5.84 3.56
N VAL A 247 -9.30 5.64 4.19
CA VAL A 247 -10.60 6.06 3.67
C VAL A 247 -10.69 7.59 3.61
N THR A 248 -10.35 8.29 4.69
CA THR A 248 -10.42 9.76 4.73
C THR A 248 -9.49 10.40 3.71
N ARG A 249 -8.25 9.92 3.58
CA ARG A 249 -7.31 10.39 2.55
C ARG A 249 -7.81 10.14 1.14
N THR A 250 -8.43 8.99 0.89
CA THR A 250 -8.99 8.64 -0.42
C THR A 250 -10.16 9.54 -0.80
N ILE A 251 -11.08 9.82 0.15
CA ILE A 251 -12.20 10.74 -0.04
C ILE A 251 -11.69 12.17 -0.31
N ASP A 252 -10.65 12.60 0.40
CA ASP A 252 -10.04 13.93 0.25
C ASP A 252 -9.12 14.05 -0.98
N GLY A 253 -8.98 13.01 -1.80
CA GLY A 253 -8.03 12.98 -2.92
C GLY A 253 -6.56 13.02 -2.48
N ARG A 254 -6.28 12.86 -1.16
CA ARG A 254 -4.93 12.88 -0.58
C ARG A 254 -4.25 11.52 -0.68
N SER A 255 -2.91 11.52 -0.70
CA SER A 255 -2.14 10.27 -0.77
C SER A 255 -2.23 9.46 0.53
N VAL A 256 -2.58 8.16 0.43
CA VAL A 256 -2.56 7.22 1.56
C VAL A 256 -1.13 7.00 2.08
N ALA A 257 -0.12 7.06 1.22
CA ALA A 257 1.29 6.79 1.56
C ALA A 257 2.04 7.99 2.15
N LYS A 258 1.42 9.20 2.21
CA LYS A 258 2.05 10.37 2.80
C LYS A 258 1.93 10.33 4.32
N GLY A 259 3.06 10.44 5.03
CA GLY A 259 3.03 10.75 6.45
C GLY A 259 2.23 12.02 6.70
N GLY A 260 1.41 12.06 7.74
CA GLY A 260 0.57 13.22 8.03
C GLY A 260 0.02 13.17 9.45
N LYS A 261 -0.43 14.33 9.94
CA LYS A 261 -1.04 14.50 11.27
C LYS A 261 -2.55 14.20 11.24
N ASP A 262 -2.98 13.20 10.47
CA ASP A 262 -4.39 12.86 10.21
C ASP A 262 -4.84 11.51 10.80
N HIS A 263 -3.95 10.85 11.55
CA HIS A 263 -4.28 9.67 12.35
C HIS A 263 -5.27 10.00 13.47
N THR A 264 -6.01 9.01 13.94
CA THR A 264 -6.99 9.16 15.02
C THR A 264 -6.39 9.87 16.23
N SER A 265 -5.18 9.49 16.65
CA SER A 265 -4.42 10.11 17.74
C SER A 265 -4.15 11.59 17.50
N HIS A 266 -3.68 11.95 16.30
CA HIS A 266 -3.38 13.34 15.93
C HIS A 266 -4.64 14.22 15.86
N ARG A 267 -5.74 13.68 15.34
CA ARG A 267 -7.04 14.39 15.30
C ARG A 267 -7.56 14.70 16.69
N MET A 268 -7.38 13.79 17.67
CA MET A 268 -7.72 14.06 19.07
C MET A 268 -6.91 15.23 19.64
N VAL A 269 -5.59 15.27 19.37
CA VAL A 269 -4.73 16.38 19.81
C VAL A 269 -5.09 17.68 19.09
N PHE A 270 -5.40 17.63 17.80
CA PHE A 270 -5.87 18.80 17.04
C PHE A 270 -7.17 19.39 17.60
N LEU A 271 -8.03 18.56 18.20
CA LEU A 271 -9.24 18.99 18.90
C LEU A 271 -8.95 19.63 20.28
N GLY A 272 -7.69 19.66 20.72
CA GLY A 272 -7.25 20.29 21.97
C GLY A 272 -7.00 19.31 23.11
N TRP A 273 -6.95 18.00 22.82
CA TRP A 273 -6.59 17.02 23.84
C TRP A 273 -5.07 17.00 24.04
N HIS A 274 -4.65 16.79 25.30
CA HIS A 274 -3.24 16.54 25.57
C HIS A 274 -2.82 15.15 25.04
N GLU A 275 -1.61 15.00 24.52
CA GLU A 275 -1.10 13.75 23.93
C GLU A 275 -1.30 12.53 24.84
N LYS A 276 -0.96 12.66 26.14
CA LYS A 276 -1.21 11.59 27.13
C LYS A 276 -2.65 11.15 27.17
N LYS A 277 -3.61 12.12 27.11
CA LYS A 277 -5.05 11.81 27.14
C LYS A 277 -5.49 11.06 25.88
N ALA A 278 -5.01 11.47 24.71
CA ALA A 278 -5.33 10.81 23.45
C ALA A 278 -4.83 9.35 23.45
N VAL A 279 -3.58 9.13 23.86
CA VAL A 279 -2.99 7.78 23.97
C VAL A 279 -3.72 6.93 25.00
N THR A 280 -4.06 7.47 26.19
CA THR A 280 -4.80 6.75 27.23
C THR A 280 -6.19 6.31 26.74
N VAL A 281 -6.89 7.17 25.98
CA VAL A 281 -8.22 6.80 25.43
C VAL A 281 -8.09 5.67 24.40
N LEU A 282 -7.05 5.69 23.56
CA LEU A 282 -6.80 4.60 22.61
C LEU A 282 -6.44 3.28 23.33
N TYR A 283 -5.73 3.35 24.47
CA TYR A 283 -5.52 2.18 25.34
C TYR A 283 -6.84 1.64 25.89
N LEU A 284 -7.71 2.52 26.41
CA LEU A 284 -9.02 2.10 26.93
C LEU A 284 -9.89 1.46 25.84
N ILE A 285 -9.88 2.00 24.64
CA ILE A 285 -10.55 1.41 23.48
C ILE A 285 -9.97 0.03 23.19
N SER A 286 -8.63 -0.11 23.15
CA SER A 286 -7.97 -1.39 22.92
C SER A 286 -8.33 -2.44 24.00
N ILE A 287 -8.36 -2.04 25.27
CA ILE A 287 -8.80 -2.90 26.39
C ILE A 287 -10.27 -3.32 26.22
N LEU A 288 -11.15 -2.40 25.85
CA LEU A 288 -12.57 -2.69 25.65
C LEU A 288 -12.78 -3.72 24.55
N PHE A 289 -12.12 -3.59 23.40
CA PHE A 289 -12.16 -4.58 22.34
C PHE A 289 -11.53 -5.91 22.76
N GLY A 290 -10.43 -5.87 23.51
CA GLY A 290 -9.79 -7.05 24.07
C GLY A 290 -10.68 -7.82 25.05
N LEU A 291 -11.35 -7.11 25.95
CA LEU A 291 -12.35 -7.70 26.85
C LEU A 291 -13.52 -8.30 26.06
N THR A 292 -13.99 -7.62 25.02
CA THR A 292 -15.05 -8.15 24.15
C THR A 292 -14.60 -9.45 23.46
N ALA A 293 -13.35 -9.51 22.95
CA ALA A 293 -12.80 -10.73 22.38
C ALA A 293 -12.79 -11.89 23.39
N TYR A 294 -12.37 -11.63 24.62
CA TYR A 294 -12.34 -12.64 25.69
C TYR A 294 -13.76 -13.08 26.12
N VAL A 295 -14.66 -12.13 26.37
CA VAL A 295 -16.06 -12.42 26.78
C VAL A 295 -16.80 -13.19 25.69
N SER A 296 -16.52 -12.91 24.41
CA SER A 296 -17.12 -13.62 23.28
C SER A 296 -16.86 -15.13 23.28
N LEU A 297 -15.86 -15.62 24.01
CA LEU A 297 -15.61 -17.06 24.18
C LEU A 297 -16.65 -17.76 25.09
N TYR A 298 -17.33 -16.99 25.93
CA TYR A 298 -18.23 -17.54 26.97
C TYR A 298 -19.71 -17.24 26.72
N VAL A 299 -20.03 -16.34 25.80
CA VAL A 299 -21.40 -15.98 25.49
C VAL A 299 -21.87 -16.58 24.16
N LYS A 300 -23.17 -16.64 23.93
CA LYS A 300 -23.75 -17.15 22.68
C LYS A 300 -23.32 -16.27 21.49
N THR A 301 -23.10 -16.87 20.34
CA THR A 301 -22.59 -16.21 19.12
C THR A 301 -23.39 -14.97 18.72
N TYR A 302 -24.73 -15.01 18.82
CA TYR A 302 -25.57 -13.85 18.49
C TYR A 302 -25.39 -12.68 19.47
N VAL A 303 -25.11 -12.95 20.75
CA VAL A 303 -24.79 -11.91 21.74
C VAL A 303 -23.47 -11.27 21.43
N SER A 304 -22.44 -12.08 21.12
CA SER A 304 -21.13 -11.59 20.66
C SER A 304 -21.28 -10.73 19.43
N ALA A 305 -22.05 -11.17 18.43
CA ALA A 305 -22.28 -10.43 17.19
C ALA A 305 -22.93 -9.06 17.46
N ILE A 306 -23.92 -9.00 18.37
CA ILE A 306 -24.55 -7.73 18.76
C ILE A 306 -23.54 -6.79 19.43
N ILE A 307 -22.76 -7.29 20.41
CA ILE A 307 -21.77 -6.48 21.13
C ILE A 307 -20.72 -5.93 20.15
N VAL A 308 -20.17 -6.79 19.28
CA VAL A 308 -19.18 -6.41 18.27
C VAL A 308 -19.74 -5.36 17.32
N THR A 309 -20.99 -5.55 16.84
CA THR A 309 -21.65 -4.60 15.94
C THR A 309 -21.84 -3.24 16.61
N LEU A 310 -22.29 -3.20 17.86
CA LEU A 310 -22.45 -1.96 18.61
C LEU A 310 -21.10 -1.24 18.81
N LEU A 311 -20.04 -1.96 19.16
CA LEU A 311 -18.70 -1.38 19.28
C LEU A 311 -18.17 -0.86 17.95
N MET A 312 -18.41 -1.57 16.85
CA MET A 312 -18.03 -1.11 15.51
C MET A 312 -18.77 0.17 15.11
N ILE A 313 -20.06 0.28 15.45
CA ILE A 313 -20.85 1.50 15.24
C ILE A 313 -20.27 2.66 16.05
N VAL A 314 -19.92 2.43 17.32
CA VAL A 314 -19.35 3.46 18.21
C VAL A 314 -18.00 3.97 17.67
N ILE A 315 -17.09 3.06 17.30
CA ILE A 315 -15.78 3.47 16.80
C ILE A 315 -15.87 4.14 15.42
N PHE A 316 -16.78 3.68 14.56
CA PHE A 316 -17.07 4.33 13.28
C PHE A 316 -17.64 5.74 13.48
N SER A 317 -18.59 5.89 14.40
CA SER A 317 -19.18 7.21 14.75
C SER A 317 -18.12 8.15 15.32
N LEU A 318 -17.20 7.64 16.14
CA LEU A 318 -16.05 8.40 16.62
C LEU A 318 -15.17 8.88 15.44
N GLY A 319 -14.90 8.01 14.48
CA GLY A 319 -14.14 8.37 13.28
C GLY A 319 -14.83 9.48 12.47
N VAL A 320 -16.12 9.35 12.20
CA VAL A 320 -16.92 10.37 11.50
C VAL A 320 -16.90 11.70 12.27
N PHE A 321 -17.10 11.65 13.59
CA PHE A 321 -17.03 12.84 14.45
C PHE A 321 -15.65 13.52 14.37
N LEU A 322 -14.57 12.76 14.50
CA LEU A 322 -13.21 13.29 14.41
C LEU A 322 -12.93 13.90 13.03
N ASN A 323 -13.40 13.26 11.95
CA ASN A 323 -13.22 13.79 10.60
C ASN A 323 -13.97 15.12 10.39
N HIS A 324 -15.24 15.14 10.79
CA HIS A 324 -16.09 16.33 10.60
C HIS A 324 -15.59 17.54 11.39
N THR A 325 -15.19 17.33 12.66
CA THR A 325 -14.72 18.44 13.53
C THR A 325 -13.34 18.95 13.13
N THR A 326 -12.47 18.08 12.61
CA THR A 326 -11.15 18.50 12.11
C THR A 326 -11.30 19.35 10.84
N ARG A 327 -12.16 18.95 9.89
CA ARG A 327 -12.45 19.72 8.69
C ARG A 327 -13.00 21.12 8.99
N ARG A 328 -13.96 21.23 9.92
CA ARG A 328 -14.52 22.53 10.32
C ARG A 328 -13.47 23.49 10.89
N LYS A 329 -12.46 22.98 11.60
CA LYS A 329 -11.36 23.82 12.10
C LYS A 329 -10.37 24.23 11.00
N GLU A 330 -10.17 23.39 9.99
CA GLU A 330 -9.32 23.72 8.82
C GLU A 330 -9.99 24.75 7.90
N GLU A 331 -11.32 24.76 7.83
CA GLU A 331 -12.12 25.68 7.01
C GLU A 331 -12.41 27.04 7.71
N ALA A 332 -12.14 27.17 9.00
CA ALA A 332 -12.26 28.44 9.71
C ALA A 332 -11.21 29.44 9.17
N PRO A 333 -11.60 30.66 8.75
CA PRO A 333 -10.67 31.59 8.12
C PRO A 333 -9.59 32.03 9.11
N GLU A 334 -8.37 31.54 8.90
CA GLU A 334 -7.18 32.16 9.45
C GLU A 334 -6.94 33.50 8.73
N MET A 335 -6.69 34.60 9.49
CA MET A 335 -6.29 35.87 8.90
C MET A 335 -5.13 35.70 7.93
N PRO A 336 -5.13 36.35 6.75
CA PRO A 336 -4.17 36.11 5.69
C PRO A 336 -2.76 36.52 6.10
N LEU A 337 -1.90 35.52 6.31
CA LEU A 337 -0.45 35.73 6.33
C LEU A 337 0.07 35.92 4.88
N PRO A 338 1.10 36.74 4.65
CA PRO A 338 1.58 37.01 3.29
C PRO A 338 2.08 35.75 2.60
N ARG A 339 1.50 35.47 1.45
CA ARG A 339 1.76 34.26 0.62
C ARG A 339 3.15 34.33 0.01
N ASN A 340 4.06 33.52 0.47
CA ASN A 340 5.36 33.30 -0.17
C ASN A 340 5.22 32.29 -1.32
N ILE A 341 5.48 32.75 -2.55
CA ILE A 341 5.30 31.98 -3.81
C ILE A 341 6.15 30.69 -3.86
N SER A 342 7.24 30.60 -3.08
CA SER A 342 8.09 29.41 -3.00
C SER A 342 7.40 28.16 -2.39
N TYR A 343 6.35 28.36 -1.61
CA TYR A 343 5.60 27.28 -0.96
C TYR A 343 4.82 26.39 -1.97
N TYR A 344 4.30 26.99 -3.03
CA TYR A 344 3.53 26.27 -4.04
C TYR A 344 4.39 25.38 -4.97
N LYS A 345 5.61 25.81 -5.29
CA LYS A 345 6.51 25.03 -6.17
C LYS A 345 6.90 23.68 -5.54
N ASN A 346 7.19 23.67 -4.23
CA ASN A 346 7.51 22.45 -3.48
C ASN A 346 6.30 21.50 -3.32
N GLN A 347 5.06 22.03 -3.35
CA GLN A 347 3.86 21.21 -3.22
C GLN A 347 3.59 20.36 -4.48
N TYR A 348 3.85 20.90 -5.67
CA TYR A 348 3.65 20.15 -6.94
C TYR A 348 4.68 19.04 -7.13
N GLU A 349 5.95 19.29 -6.84
CA GLU A 349 6.99 18.25 -6.86
C GLU A 349 6.72 17.14 -5.83
N LEU A 350 6.21 17.49 -4.67
CA LEU A 350 5.83 16.55 -3.62
C LEU A 350 4.59 15.72 -4.00
N ILE A 351 3.58 16.34 -4.64
CA ILE A 351 2.36 15.64 -5.11
C ILE A 351 2.72 14.64 -6.21
N ASP A 352 3.60 14.98 -7.14
CA ASP A 352 4.03 14.08 -8.20
C ASP A 352 4.87 12.90 -7.66
N ALA A 353 5.75 13.14 -6.70
CA ALA A 353 6.47 12.07 -6.00
C ALA A 353 5.51 11.13 -5.27
N LEU A 354 4.47 11.66 -4.64
CA LEU A 354 3.49 10.92 -3.84
C LEU A 354 2.52 10.08 -4.68
N LEU A 355 2.10 10.60 -5.84
CA LEU A 355 1.32 9.82 -6.81
C LEU A 355 2.12 8.64 -7.36
N LYS A 356 3.43 8.77 -7.46
CA LYS A 356 4.35 7.70 -7.86
C LYS A 356 4.38 6.56 -6.84
N TYR A 357 4.37 6.84 -5.53
CA TYR A 357 4.43 5.82 -4.46
C TYR A 357 3.14 5.00 -4.29
N LYS A 358 1.96 5.63 -4.31
CA LYS A 358 0.65 4.93 -4.25
C LYS A 358 0.54 3.85 -5.31
N ARG A 359 1.00 4.18 -6.48
CA ARG A 359 0.89 3.37 -7.65
C ARG A 359 1.74 2.10 -7.53
N VAL A 360 2.96 2.20 -7.05
CA VAL A 360 3.85 1.04 -6.97
C VAL A 360 3.44 0.06 -5.88
N ILE A 361 2.91 0.54 -4.75
CA ILE A 361 2.28 -0.34 -3.76
C ILE A 361 1.13 -1.12 -4.40
N PHE A 362 0.27 -0.44 -5.15
CA PHE A 362 -0.82 -1.08 -5.89
C PHE A 362 -0.29 -2.06 -6.95
N GLU A 363 0.78 -1.72 -7.66
CA GLU A 363 1.43 -2.58 -8.65
C GLU A 363 1.95 -3.87 -8.00
N VAL A 364 2.69 -3.77 -6.89
CA VAL A 364 3.22 -4.94 -6.16
C VAL A 364 2.10 -5.82 -5.62
N LEU A 365 1.05 -5.22 -5.04
CA LEU A 365 -0.11 -5.97 -4.55
C LEU A 365 -0.88 -6.64 -5.71
N CYS A 366 -1.06 -5.95 -6.83
CA CYS A 366 -1.68 -6.50 -8.01
C CYS A 366 -0.88 -7.71 -8.53
N ASP A 367 0.44 -7.55 -8.70
CA ASP A 367 1.31 -8.63 -9.15
C ASP A 367 1.34 -9.82 -8.16
N PHE A 368 1.29 -9.56 -6.86
CA PHE A 368 1.11 -10.61 -5.85
C PHE A 368 -0.15 -11.46 -6.11
N PHE A 369 -1.30 -10.81 -6.35
CA PHE A 369 -2.53 -11.54 -6.68
C PHE A 369 -2.44 -12.26 -8.02
N LEU A 370 -1.82 -11.64 -9.03
CA LEU A 370 -1.65 -12.27 -10.34
C LEU A 370 -0.78 -13.52 -10.27
N ILE A 371 0.29 -13.52 -9.46
CA ILE A 371 1.12 -14.71 -9.20
C ILE A 371 0.26 -15.81 -8.55
N CYS A 372 -0.53 -15.49 -7.53
CA CYS A 372 -1.41 -16.46 -6.89
C CYS A 372 -2.43 -17.06 -7.87
N ILE A 373 -3.08 -16.21 -8.67
CA ILE A 373 -4.09 -16.62 -9.66
C ILE A 373 -3.44 -17.49 -10.75
N ALA A 374 -2.29 -17.08 -11.29
CA ALA A 374 -1.59 -17.82 -12.34
C ALA A 374 -1.22 -19.22 -11.86
N TYR A 375 -0.60 -19.31 -10.68
CA TYR A 375 -0.16 -20.58 -10.12
C TYR A 375 -1.33 -21.52 -9.82
N PHE A 376 -2.41 -21.01 -9.27
CA PHE A 376 -3.61 -21.82 -9.05
C PHE A 376 -4.28 -22.26 -10.34
N SER A 377 -4.40 -21.36 -11.31
CA SER A 377 -4.98 -21.68 -12.61
C SER A 377 -4.16 -22.77 -13.33
N SER A 378 -2.84 -22.79 -13.14
CA SER A 378 -1.99 -23.84 -13.72
C SER A 378 -2.29 -25.23 -13.15
N TYR A 379 -2.63 -25.32 -11.85
CA TYR A 379 -3.10 -26.57 -11.26
C TYR A 379 -4.50 -26.98 -11.76
N ILE A 380 -5.44 -26.02 -11.84
CA ILE A 380 -6.79 -26.29 -12.38
C ILE A 380 -6.69 -26.86 -13.80
N ILE A 381 -5.89 -26.23 -14.66
CA ILE A 381 -5.72 -26.69 -16.04
C ILE A 381 -5.03 -28.04 -16.09
N ARG A 382 -3.98 -28.26 -15.28
CA ARG A 382 -3.22 -29.51 -15.28
C ARG A 382 -4.02 -30.69 -14.80
N TYR A 383 -4.92 -30.50 -13.83
CA TYR A 383 -5.72 -31.56 -13.20
C TYR A 383 -7.20 -31.47 -13.55
N GLU A 384 -7.54 -30.83 -14.67
CA GLU A 384 -8.90 -30.79 -15.26
C GLU A 384 -9.98 -30.34 -14.23
N GLY A 385 -9.63 -29.39 -13.37
CA GLY A 385 -10.52 -28.83 -12.36
C GLY A 385 -10.59 -29.60 -11.03
N ILE A 386 -10.02 -30.80 -10.93
CA ILE A 386 -10.05 -31.64 -9.72
C ILE A 386 -8.69 -31.58 -9.02
N ILE A 387 -8.60 -30.80 -7.95
CA ILE A 387 -7.38 -30.70 -7.13
C ILE A 387 -7.61 -31.48 -5.84
N ASP A 388 -6.87 -32.55 -5.62
CA ASP A 388 -6.92 -33.36 -4.41
C ASP A 388 -6.16 -32.72 -3.22
N ASN A 389 -6.34 -33.27 -2.03
CA ASN A 389 -5.69 -32.75 -0.81
C ASN A 389 -4.16 -32.81 -0.87
N TYR A 390 -3.60 -33.76 -1.62
CA TYR A 390 -2.15 -33.87 -1.82
C TYR A 390 -1.61 -32.68 -2.61
N ASN A 391 -2.24 -32.37 -3.74
CA ASN A 391 -1.88 -31.21 -4.57
C ASN A 391 -2.11 -29.88 -3.84
N PHE A 392 -3.16 -29.76 -3.02
CA PHE A 392 -3.32 -28.59 -2.13
C PHE A 392 -2.15 -28.44 -1.16
N GLY A 393 -1.63 -29.53 -0.61
CA GLY A 393 -0.44 -29.52 0.23
C GLY A 393 0.83 -29.06 -0.52
N LEU A 394 0.98 -29.46 -1.80
CA LEU A 394 2.08 -28.99 -2.64
C LEU A 394 1.98 -27.50 -2.95
N ILE A 395 0.78 -27.00 -3.27
CA ILE A 395 0.53 -25.56 -3.49
C ILE A 395 0.92 -24.77 -2.24
N ALA A 396 0.47 -25.19 -1.06
CA ALA A 396 0.77 -24.50 0.19
C ALA A 396 2.27 -24.36 0.48
N LYS A 397 3.07 -25.37 0.10
CA LYS A 397 4.54 -25.37 0.28
C LYS A 397 5.27 -24.53 -0.77
N SER A 398 4.80 -24.54 -2.01
CA SER A 398 5.52 -23.93 -3.16
C SER A 398 5.09 -22.50 -3.45
N LEU A 399 3.81 -22.14 -3.27
CA LEU A 399 3.28 -20.80 -3.57
C LEU A 399 4.04 -19.67 -2.87
N PRO A 400 4.39 -19.75 -1.56
CA PRO A 400 5.17 -18.70 -0.91
C PRO A 400 6.54 -18.49 -1.56
N ILE A 401 7.18 -19.57 -2.02
CA ILE A 401 8.47 -19.51 -2.72
C ILE A 401 8.29 -18.80 -4.07
N LEU A 402 7.27 -19.16 -4.84
CA LEU A 402 6.98 -18.51 -6.12
C LEU A 402 6.70 -17.03 -5.95
N ILE A 403 5.91 -16.64 -4.94
CA ILE A 403 5.62 -15.24 -4.63
C ILE A 403 6.92 -14.46 -4.38
N VAL A 404 7.75 -14.96 -3.46
CA VAL A 404 9.02 -14.29 -3.10
C VAL A 404 9.93 -14.15 -4.31
N VAL A 405 10.17 -15.25 -5.01
CA VAL A 405 11.13 -15.29 -6.13
C VAL A 405 10.65 -14.43 -7.30
N ASN A 406 9.36 -14.49 -7.67
CA ASN A 406 8.82 -13.66 -8.76
C ASN A 406 8.85 -12.16 -8.40
N LEU A 407 8.43 -11.75 -7.19
CA LEU A 407 8.47 -10.34 -6.78
C LEU A 407 9.90 -9.80 -6.73
N LEU A 408 10.88 -10.60 -6.29
CA LEU A 408 12.29 -10.22 -6.34
C LEU A 408 12.80 -10.13 -7.78
N ALA A 409 12.45 -11.09 -8.64
CA ALA A 409 12.82 -11.05 -10.06
C ALA A 409 12.24 -9.80 -10.75
N PHE A 410 10.99 -9.44 -10.48
CA PHE A 410 10.35 -8.22 -11.02
C PHE A 410 11.02 -6.94 -10.52
N SER A 411 11.46 -6.93 -9.27
CA SER A 411 12.21 -5.79 -8.72
C SER A 411 13.58 -5.61 -9.40
N VAL A 412 14.30 -6.72 -9.64
CA VAL A 412 15.62 -6.71 -10.28
C VAL A 412 15.52 -6.37 -11.78
N THR A 413 14.50 -6.86 -12.47
CA THR A 413 14.32 -6.62 -13.92
C THR A 413 13.69 -5.26 -14.24
N GLY A 414 13.41 -4.43 -13.22
CA GLY A 414 12.91 -3.08 -13.40
C GLY A 414 11.42 -2.99 -13.79
N VAL A 415 10.64 -4.03 -13.54
CA VAL A 415 9.17 -4.04 -13.79
C VAL A 415 8.46 -2.92 -13.02
N TYR A 416 8.97 -2.54 -11.83
CA TYR A 416 8.41 -1.46 -11.00
C TYR A 416 9.05 -0.09 -11.23
N GLY A 417 10.02 0.02 -12.16
CA GLY A 417 10.75 1.26 -12.43
C GLY A 417 10.01 2.24 -13.33
N ASN A 418 9.08 1.75 -14.13
CA ASN A 418 8.44 2.51 -15.22
C ASN A 418 6.99 2.90 -14.88
N ILE A 419 6.54 3.99 -15.51
CA ILE A 419 5.17 4.48 -15.32
C ILE A 419 4.22 3.70 -16.26
N TRP A 420 3.21 2.95 -15.75
CA TRP A 420 2.16 2.26 -16.56
C TRP A 420 1.44 3.16 -17.58
N ARG A 421 1.69 4.46 -17.50
CA ARG A 421 1.16 5.46 -18.45
C ARG A 421 1.71 5.30 -19.86
N TYR A 422 2.96 4.80 -20.00
CA TYR A 422 3.68 4.72 -21.24
C TYR A 422 4.17 3.30 -21.50
N ILE A 423 3.22 2.33 -21.52
CA ILE A 423 3.56 0.93 -21.82
C ILE A 423 4.10 0.86 -23.24
N GLY A 424 5.40 0.65 -23.33
CA GLY A 424 6.12 0.42 -24.58
C GLY A 424 6.64 -1.02 -24.67
N LEU A 425 7.25 -1.36 -25.78
CA LEU A 425 7.89 -2.67 -26.02
C LEU A 425 8.90 -3.02 -24.93
N ASN A 426 9.65 -2.05 -24.41
CA ASN A 426 10.66 -2.26 -23.37
C ASN A 426 10.05 -2.73 -22.04
N GLU A 427 8.84 -2.29 -21.69
CA GLU A 427 8.15 -2.74 -20.48
C GLU A 427 7.69 -4.19 -20.59
N ILE A 428 7.13 -4.56 -21.75
CA ILE A 428 6.75 -5.95 -22.03
C ILE A 428 7.99 -6.84 -21.97
N LEU A 429 9.12 -6.41 -22.53
CA LEU A 429 10.38 -7.14 -22.45
C LEU A 429 10.88 -7.29 -21.01
N ASN A 430 10.73 -6.29 -20.15
CA ASN A 430 11.08 -6.40 -18.73
C ASN A 430 10.17 -7.39 -17.99
N ILE A 431 8.87 -7.41 -18.29
CA ILE A 431 7.95 -8.41 -17.76
C ILE A 431 8.37 -9.83 -18.18
N VAL A 432 8.64 -10.02 -19.47
CA VAL A 432 9.10 -11.33 -20.01
C VAL A 432 10.39 -11.77 -19.32
N LYS A 433 11.40 -10.88 -19.22
CA LYS A 433 12.65 -11.17 -18.50
C LYS A 433 12.40 -11.52 -17.03
N GLY A 434 11.52 -10.76 -16.35
CA GLY A 434 11.17 -10.99 -14.95
C GLY A 434 10.51 -12.34 -14.74
N ILE A 435 9.56 -12.73 -15.61
CA ILE A 435 8.87 -14.03 -15.53
C ILE A 435 9.82 -15.18 -15.83
N ILE A 436 10.65 -15.06 -16.87
CA ILE A 436 11.65 -16.10 -17.20
C ILE A 436 12.61 -16.29 -16.01
N LEU A 437 13.16 -15.21 -15.49
CA LEU A 437 14.06 -15.26 -14.33
C LEU A 437 13.36 -15.84 -13.10
N GLY A 438 12.16 -15.33 -12.78
CA GLY A 438 11.37 -15.78 -11.64
C GLY A 438 11.01 -17.25 -11.74
N SER A 439 10.50 -17.72 -12.89
CA SER A 439 10.15 -19.13 -13.10
C SER A 439 11.37 -20.05 -13.05
N ALA A 440 12.50 -19.66 -13.66
CA ALA A 440 13.73 -20.43 -13.62
C ALA A 440 14.26 -20.57 -12.18
N VAL A 441 14.37 -19.47 -11.45
CA VAL A 441 14.87 -19.46 -10.05
C VAL A 441 13.90 -20.20 -9.14
N SER A 442 12.58 -20.02 -9.29
CA SER A 442 11.57 -20.77 -8.52
C SER A 442 11.70 -22.27 -8.74
N THR A 443 11.83 -22.69 -10.00
CA THR A 443 12.01 -24.10 -10.37
C THR A 443 13.27 -24.70 -9.73
N VAL A 444 14.41 -24.00 -9.80
CA VAL A 444 15.65 -24.42 -9.15
C VAL A 444 15.51 -24.47 -7.64
N THR A 445 14.87 -23.46 -7.03
CA THR A 445 14.66 -23.42 -5.58
C THR A 445 13.81 -24.58 -5.10
N LEU A 446 12.74 -24.92 -5.82
CA LEU A 446 11.87 -26.07 -5.49
C LEU A 446 12.59 -27.41 -5.73
N LEU A 447 13.45 -27.50 -6.74
CA LEU A 447 14.29 -28.67 -6.96
C LEU A 447 15.24 -28.93 -5.77
N VAL A 448 15.90 -27.88 -5.29
CA VAL A 448 16.83 -27.97 -4.16
C VAL A 448 16.08 -28.24 -2.85
N ALA A 449 14.97 -27.55 -2.60
CA ALA A 449 14.22 -27.63 -1.33
C ALA A 449 13.40 -28.92 -1.20
N PHE A 450 12.79 -29.41 -2.28
CA PHE A 450 11.82 -30.51 -2.26
C PHE A 450 12.15 -31.65 -3.23
N ARG A 451 13.32 -31.65 -3.88
CA ARG A 451 13.75 -32.62 -4.90
C ARG A 451 12.72 -32.87 -6.02
N PHE A 452 11.79 -31.91 -6.21
CA PHE A 452 10.65 -32.01 -7.15
C PHE A 452 9.69 -33.17 -6.86
N GLU A 453 9.73 -33.76 -5.66
CA GLU A 453 8.85 -34.86 -5.31
C GLU A 453 7.38 -34.47 -5.37
N GLY A 454 6.63 -35.13 -6.26
CA GLY A 454 5.20 -34.87 -6.47
C GLY A 454 4.83 -33.68 -7.36
N PHE A 455 5.77 -32.80 -7.73
CA PHE A 455 5.48 -31.66 -8.59
C PHE A 455 5.43 -32.02 -10.08
N SER A 456 4.38 -31.64 -10.78
CA SER A 456 4.31 -31.73 -12.23
C SER A 456 5.08 -30.59 -12.89
N ARG A 457 6.05 -30.91 -13.75
CA ARG A 457 6.88 -29.92 -14.48
C ARG A 457 6.03 -28.98 -15.36
N MET A 458 4.92 -29.49 -15.90
CA MET A 458 4.00 -28.72 -16.74
C MET A 458 3.37 -27.54 -15.99
N ILE A 459 3.17 -27.64 -14.66
CA ILE A 459 2.58 -26.57 -13.86
C ILE A 459 3.42 -25.30 -13.94
N PHE A 460 4.75 -25.39 -13.88
CA PHE A 460 5.65 -24.23 -13.93
C PHE A 460 5.67 -23.55 -15.31
N ILE A 461 5.52 -24.35 -16.39
CA ILE A 461 5.40 -23.82 -17.75
C ILE A 461 4.06 -23.10 -17.92
N LEU A 462 2.96 -23.74 -17.47
CA LEU A 462 1.63 -23.15 -17.50
C LEU A 462 1.56 -21.87 -16.65
N ASP A 463 2.14 -21.91 -15.46
CA ASP A 463 2.22 -20.74 -14.57
C ASP A 463 2.90 -19.56 -15.25
N ALA A 464 4.08 -19.77 -15.84
CA ALA A 464 4.81 -18.72 -16.55
C ALA A 464 4.00 -18.15 -17.73
N MET A 465 3.32 -19.00 -18.51
CA MET A 465 2.48 -18.56 -19.64
C MET A 465 1.25 -17.77 -19.15
N ILE A 466 0.53 -18.28 -18.15
CA ILE A 466 -0.65 -17.63 -17.60
C ILE A 466 -0.26 -16.30 -16.94
N LEU A 467 0.82 -16.27 -16.17
CA LEU A 467 1.33 -15.07 -15.52
C LEU A 467 1.71 -13.99 -16.55
N LEU A 468 2.35 -14.37 -17.66
CA LEU A 468 2.66 -13.45 -18.75
C LEU A 468 1.40 -12.85 -19.36
N ILE A 469 0.39 -13.68 -19.63
CA ILE A 469 -0.89 -13.22 -20.18
C ILE A 469 -1.58 -12.28 -19.19
N LEU A 470 -1.69 -12.65 -17.93
CA LEU A 470 -2.37 -11.87 -16.91
C LEU A 470 -1.68 -10.52 -16.68
N MET A 471 -0.35 -10.51 -16.48
CA MET A 471 0.40 -9.29 -16.25
C MET A 471 0.33 -8.33 -17.43
N SER A 472 0.44 -8.85 -18.65
CA SER A 472 0.35 -8.04 -19.87
C SER A 472 -1.08 -7.50 -20.06
N SER A 473 -2.10 -8.35 -19.88
CA SER A 473 -3.51 -7.98 -20.04
C SER A 473 -3.94 -6.90 -19.05
N VAL A 474 -3.59 -7.02 -17.77
CA VAL A 474 -3.95 -6.04 -16.73
C VAL A 474 -3.31 -4.68 -17.04
N ARG A 475 -2.05 -4.65 -17.47
CA ARG A 475 -1.38 -3.40 -17.82
C ARG A 475 -1.97 -2.74 -19.06
N VAL A 476 -2.27 -3.53 -20.10
CA VAL A 476 -2.94 -3.03 -21.32
C VAL A 476 -4.37 -2.55 -21.01
N ALA A 477 -5.14 -3.31 -20.25
CA ALA A 477 -6.49 -2.93 -19.83
C ALA A 477 -6.49 -1.60 -19.05
N PHE A 478 -5.54 -1.42 -18.12
CA PHE A 478 -5.39 -0.18 -17.37
C PHE A 478 -5.10 1.03 -18.28
N ARG A 479 -4.26 0.84 -19.30
CA ARG A 479 -3.99 1.87 -20.30
C ARG A 479 -5.23 2.24 -21.08
N LEU A 480 -5.95 1.24 -21.63
CA LEU A 480 -7.15 1.46 -22.42
C LEU A 480 -8.28 2.13 -21.61
N PHE A 481 -8.51 1.66 -20.39
CA PHE A 481 -9.50 2.23 -19.48
C PHE A 481 -9.21 3.70 -19.17
N ARG A 482 -7.95 4.03 -18.95
CA ARG A 482 -7.53 5.40 -18.71
C ARG A 482 -7.70 6.28 -19.95
N GLU A 483 -7.31 5.80 -21.13
CA GLU A 483 -7.48 6.54 -22.38
C GLU A 483 -8.96 6.88 -22.63
N GLN A 484 -9.88 5.96 -22.33
CA GLN A 484 -11.33 6.18 -22.50
C GLN A 484 -11.93 7.16 -21.47
N ILE A 485 -11.56 7.06 -20.18
CA ILE A 485 -12.09 7.95 -19.14
C ILE A 485 -11.63 9.40 -19.35
N PHE A 486 -10.38 9.61 -19.75
CA PHE A 486 -9.88 10.98 -19.96
C PHE A 486 -10.46 11.65 -21.20
N VAL A 487 -10.85 10.88 -22.22
CA VAL A 487 -11.55 11.43 -23.40
C VAL A 487 -12.96 11.91 -23.05
N SER A 488 -13.64 11.28 -22.08
CA SER A 488 -15.02 11.64 -21.73
C SER A 488 -15.17 12.79 -20.72
N LEU A 489 -14.10 13.21 -20.04
CA LEU A 489 -14.14 14.26 -19.03
C LEU A 489 -13.75 15.66 -19.54
N ASP A 490 -13.24 15.79 -20.75
CA ASP A 490 -12.68 17.03 -21.30
C ASP A 490 -13.69 17.86 -22.16
N SER A 491 -15.00 17.76 -21.91
CA SER A 491 -16.04 18.53 -22.63
C SER A 491 -16.17 20.01 -22.19
N LYS A 492 -15.24 20.54 -21.42
CA LYS A 492 -15.29 21.93 -20.90
C LYS A 492 -14.08 22.75 -21.36
N GLY A 493 -14.01 23.08 -22.64
CA GLY A 493 -12.98 23.96 -23.17
C GLY A 493 -13.46 24.68 -24.43
N LYS A 494 -12.72 25.70 -24.92
CA LYS A 494 -12.96 26.33 -26.20
C LYS A 494 -12.91 25.30 -27.31
N LYS A 495 -13.94 25.20 -28.11
CA LYS A 495 -14.01 24.30 -29.25
C LYS A 495 -13.08 24.78 -30.36
N ILE A 496 -12.15 23.95 -30.78
CA ILE A 496 -11.18 24.33 -31.81
C ILE A 496 -11.22 23.39 -33.02
N LEU A 497 -10.98 23.97 -34.21
CA LEU A 497 -10.58 23.25 -35.40
C LEU A 497 -9.10 23.40 -35.64
N ILE A 498 -8.42 22.32 -36.03
CA ILE A 498 -6.97 22.33 -36.31
C ILE A 498 -6.81 22.23 -37.82
N PHE A 499 -6.30 23.30 -38.44
CA PHE A 499 -5.97 23.29 -39.87
C PHE A 499 -4.55 22.74 -40.09
N GLY A 500 -4.47 21.61 -40.78
CA GLY A 500 -3.24 20.85 -41.02
C GLY A 500 -3.24 19.52 -40.31
N ALA A 501 -3.62 18.45 -41.01
CA ALA A 501 -3.62 17.07 -40.53
C ALA A 501 -2.25 16.38 -40.83
N GLY A 502 -1.17 17.07 -40.53
CA GLY A 502 0.24 16.61 -40.64
C GLY A 502 0.91 16.54 -39.29
N ASP A 503 2.26 16.37 -39.30
CA ASP A 503 3.07 16.19 -38.08
C ASP A 503 2.91 17.34 -37.08
N THR A 504 2.79 18.59 -37.55
CA THR A 504 2.61 19.76 -36.66
C THR A 504 1.24 19.75 -36.01
N GLY A 505 0.18 19.42 -36.74
CA GLY A 505 -1.16 19.31 -36.19
C GLY A 505 -1.28 18.14 -35.19
N ASP A 506 -0.66 17.00 -35.49
CA ASP A 506 -0.57 15.87 -34.59
C ASP A 506 0.21 16.21 -33.30
N ALA A 507 1.34 16.92 -33.43
CA ALA A 507 2.12 17.37 -32.29
C ALA A 507 1.34 18.37 -31.41
N PHE A 508 0.62 19.32 -32.04
CA PHE A 508 -0.21 20.29 -31.35
C PHE A 508 -1.37 19.58 -30.59
N LEU A 509 -2.06 18.64 -31.25
CA LEU A 509 -3.11 17.84 -30.59
C LEU A 509 -2.58 17.08 -29.37
N ARG A 510 -1.37 16.51 -29.47
CA ARG A 510 -0.71 15.86 -28.31
C ARG A 510 -0.46 16.82 -27.17
N GLU A 511 -0.01 18.04 -27.49
CA GLU A 511 0.31 19.03 -26.45
C GLU A 511 -0.97 19.56 -25.79
N VAL A 512 -2.03 19.84 -26.54
CA VAL A 512 -3.35 20.22 -26.00
C VAL A 512 -3.89 19.15 -25.06
N ARG A 513 -3.77 17.87 -25.42
CA ARG A 513 -4.21 16.76 -24.57
C ARG A 513 -3.33 16.56 -23.34
N LYS A 514 -2.05 16.89 -23.43
CA LYS A 514 -1.11 16.74 -22.33
C LYS A 514 -1.20 17.89 -21.33
N ASN A 515 -1.43 19.10 -21.82
CA ASN A 515 -1.40 20.33 -21.02
C ASN A 515 -2.80 20.96 -20.92
N LYS A 516 -3.50 20.64 -19.84
CA LYS A 516 -4.87 21.14 -19.55
C LYS A 516 -4.98 22.67 -19.39
N SER A 517 -3.84 23.38 -19.26
CA SER A 517 -3.87 24.83 -19.17
C SER A 517 -4.32 25.52 -20.44
N PHE A 518 -4.25 24.85 -21.61
CA PHE A 518 -4.76 25.38 -22.88
C PHE A 518 -6.29 25.50 -22.92
N ASN A 519 -6.99 24.72 -22.11
CA ASN A 519 -8.45 24.70 -22.05
C ASN A 519 -9.12 24.63 -23.44
N TYR A 520 -8.57 23.82 -24.38
CA TYR A 520 -9.04 23.62 -25.73
C TYR A 520 -9.71 22.25 -25.89
N TRP A 521 -10.80 22.23 -26.68
CA TRP A 521 -11.48 21.04 -27.13
C TRP A 521 -11.33 20.87 -28.64
N PRO A 522 -10.50 19.99 -29.13
CA PRO A 522 -10.34 19.70 -30.55
C PRO A 522 -11.57 18.97 -31.11
N VAL A 523 -12.36 19.66 -31.94
CA VAL A 523 -13.57 19.12 -32.57
C VAL A 523 -13.21 18.33 -33.83
N GLY A 524 -12.28 18.84 -34.65
CA GLY A 524 -11.86 18.21 -35.88
C GLY A 524 -10.57 18.79 -36.46
N PHE A 525 -10.04 18.06 -37.44
CA PHE A 525 -9.00 18.56 -38.33
C PHE A 525 -9.59 19.03 -39.64
N ILE A 526 -8.90 19.96 -40.29
CA ILE A 526 -9.13 20.40 -41.66
C ILE A 526 -7.82 20.22 -42.42
N ASP A 527 -7.86 19.65 -43.61
CA ASP A 527 -6.69 19.50 -44.49
C ASP A 527 -7.10 19.50 -45.94
N ASP A 528 -6.37 20.23 -46.80
CA ASP A 528 -6.68 20.32 -48.23
C ASP A 528 -6.31 19.05 -49.00
N ASP A 529 -5.57 18.13 -48.40
CA ASP A 529 -5.29 16.83 -48.96
C ASP A 529 -6.53 15.91 -48.85
N LEU A 530 -7.23 15.73 -49.97
CA LEU A 530 -8.42 14.90 -50.08
C LEU A 530 -8.19 13.45 -49.64
N SER A 531 -6.96 12.96 -49.70
CA SER A 531 -6.60 11.60 -49.25
C SER A 531 -6.70 11.39 -47.74
N LYS A 532 -6.73 12.48 -46.99
CA LYS A 532 -6.82 12.46 -45.52
C LYS A 532 -8.25 12.62 -45.01
N GLN A 533 -9.21 13.01 -45.85
CA GLN A 533 -10.60 13.22 -45.43
C GLN A 533 -11.20 11.95 -44.82
N GLY A 534 -11.99 12.13 -43.77
CA GLY A 534 -12.60 11.03 -43.02
C GLY A 534 -11.64 10.18 -42.21
N ARG A 535 -10.31 10.36 -42.34
CA ARG A 535 -9.33 9.69 -41.47
C ARG A 535 -9.31 10.29 -40.07
N ARG A 536 -8.80 9.53 -39.11
CA ARG A 536 -8.70 9.99 -37.74
C ARG A 536 -7.24 10.07 -37.29
N ILE A 537 -6.86 11.21 -36.75
CA ILE A 537 -5.56 11.43 -36.08
C ILE A 537 -5.81 11.44 -34.59
N GLN A 538 -5.24 10.46 -33.90
CA GLN A 538 -5.48 10.26 -32.45
C GLN A 538 -6.97 10.31 -32.05
N GLY A 539 -7.87 9.79 -32.89
CA GLY A 539 -9.31 9.74 -32.61
C GLY A 539 -10.10 11.01 -33.00
N VAL A 540 -9.42 12.10 -33.44
CA VAL A 540 -10.07 13.31 -34.00
C VAL A 540 -10.15 13.18 -35.52
N SER A 541 -11.33 13.37 -36.09
CA SER A 541 -11.58 13.17 -37.52
C SER A 541 -11.14 14.38 -38.35
N VAL A 542 -10.68 14.14 -39.60
CA VAL A 542 -10.51 15.17 -40.61
C VAL A 542 -11.87 15.42 -41.23
N LEU A 543 -12.46 16.60 -40.97
CA LEU A 543 -13.86 16.94 -41.28
C LEU A 543 -14.07 17.54 -42.66
N GLY A 544 -13.02 18.11 -43.26
CA GLY A 544 -13.12 18.75 -44.55
C GLY A 544 -11.89 19.48 -45.02
N VAL A 545 -12.03 20.32 -46.02
CA VAL A 545 -11.00 21.18 -46.61
C VAL A 545 -11.20 22.65 -46.19
N ARG A 546 -10.31 23.56 -46.60
CA ARG A 546 -10.36 24.99 -46.24
C ARG A 546 -11.71 25.66 -46.54
N SER A 547 -12.37 25.31 -47.67
CA SER A 547 -13.67 25.85 -48.04
C SER A 547 -14.80 25.44 -47.08
N ASP A 548 -14.62 24.40 -46.30
CA ASP A 548 -15.60 23.93 -45.31
C ASP A 548 -15.53 24.66 -43.97
N ILE A 549 -14.51 25.51 -43.76
CA ILE A 549 -14.32 26.23 -42.47
C ILE A 549 -15.60 26.98 -42.07
N PRO A 550 -16.22 27.82 -42.91
CA PRO A 550 -17.42 28.58 -42.49
C PRO A 550 -18.57 27.67 -42.03
N ARG A 551 -18.82 26.62 -42.79
CA ARG A 551 -19.87 25.63 -42.47
C ARG A 551 -19.58 24.90 -41.15
N LEU A 552 -18.33 24.41 -40.95
CA LEU A 552 -17.95 23.67 -39.75
C LEU A 552 -17.92 24.54 -38.51
N VAL A 553 -17.58 25.82 -38.65
CA VAL A 553 -17.61 26.79 -37.57
C VAL A 553 -19.05 26.98 -37.05
N GLU A 554 -20.01 27.11 -37.95
CA GLU A 554 -21.42 27.26 -37.57
C GLU A 554 -22.00 25.95 -37.03
N GLU A 555 -21.81 24.82 -37.73
CA GLU A 555 -22.36 23.51 -37.37
C GLU A 555 -21.91 23.01 -36.01
N HIS A 556 -20.64 23.21 -35.67
CA HIS A 556 -20.04 22.70 -34.42
C HIS A 556 -19.86 23.78 -33.33
N SER A 557 -20.23 25.04 -33.62
CA SER A 557 -20.04 26.19 -32.74
C SER A 557 -18.57 26.31 -32.30
N ILE A 558 -17.68 26.48 -33.27
CA ILE A 558 -16.23 26.55 -33.07
C ILE A 558 -15.83 27.94 -32.56
N ASP A 559 -15.10 27.98 -31.46
CA ASP A 559 -14.60 29.21 -30.86
C ASP A 559 -13.34 29.74 -31.57
N GLU A 560 -12.48 28.81 -32.07
CA GLU A 560 -11.15 29.16 -32.55
C GLU A 560 -10.61 28.18 -33.58
N VAL A 561 -9.90 28.69 -34.61
CA VAL A 561 -9.18 27.87 -35.61
C VAL A 561 -7.69 27.96 -35.39
N ILE A 562 -7.03 26.81 -35.24
CA ILE A 562 -5.59 26.72 -35.05
C ILE A 562 -4.93 26.31 -36.35
N ILE A 563 -4.10 27.20 -36.92
CA ILE A 563 -3.42 26.99 -38.19
C ILE A 563 -2.05 26.30 -37.90
N ALA A 564 -1.96 25.00 -38.18
CA ALA A 564 -0.81 24.15 -37.87
C ALA A 564 -0.09 23.68 -39.16
N ILE A 565 0.22 24.60 -40.07
CA ILE A 565 0.91 24.35 -41.36
C ILE A 565 2.15 25.24 -41.53
N PRO A 566 3.20 25.08 -40.71
CA PRO A 566 4.38 25.98 -40.74
C PRO A 566 5.10 25.99 -42.11
N SER A 567 5.04 24.89 -42.85
CA SER A 567 5.70 24.72 -44.14
C SER A 567 4.93 25.26 -45.35
N ALA A 568 3.68 25.75 -45.15
CA ALA A 568 2.88 26.31 -46.21
C ALA A 568 3.42 27.70 -46.62
N ASN A 569 3.21 28.06 -47.90
CA ASN A 569 3.56 29.39 -48.41
C ASN A 569 2.67 30.48 -47.78
N ASP A 570 3.15 31.71 -47.76
CA ASP A 570 2.45 32.82 -47.09
C ASP A 570 1.08 33.09 -47.69
N LYS A 571 0.92 32.93 -49.01
CA LYS A 571 -0.35 33.10 -49.73
C LYS A 571 -1.40 32.12 -49.20
N THR A 572 -1.06 30.84 -48.98
CA THR A 572 -1.96 29.84 -48.42
C THR A 572 -2.41 30.19 -46.98
N LYS A 573 -1.47 30.72 -46.17
CA LYS A 573 -1.80 31.16 -44.82
C LYS A 573 -2.76 32.34 -44.83
N GLU A 574 -2.46 33.36 -45.67
CA GLU A 574 -3.31 34.54 -45.85
C GLU A 574 -4.75 34.16 -46.31
N ASP A 575 -4.87 33.20 -47.24
CA ASP A 575 -6.18 32.70 -47.72
C ASP A 575 -6.98 32.08 -46.56
N ILE A 576 -6.34 31.25 -45.72
CA ILE A 576 -7.02 30.61 -44.58
C ILE A 576 -7.41 31.66 -43.51
N GLU A 577 -6.55 32.63 -43.26
CA GLU A 577 -6.86 33.72 -42.34
C GLU A 577 -8.02 34.58 -42.84
N ALA A 578 -8.07 34.84 -44.15
CA ALA A 578 -9.22 35.54 -44.76
C ALA A 578 -10.55 34.79 -44.56
N ILE A 579 -10.56 33.48 -44.81
CA ILE A 579 -11.73 32.62 -44.55
C ILE A 579 -12.13 32.63 -43.07
N CYS A 580 -11.17 32.58 -42.15
CA CYS A 580 -11.46 32.63 -40.71
C CYS A 580 -12.07 34.01 -40.31
N ARG A 581 -11.56 35.12 -40.88
CA ARG A 581 -12.11 36.46 -40.66
C ARG A 581 -13.53 36.61 -41.20
N GLU A 582 -13.78 36.11 -42.41
CA GLU A 582 -15.12 36.11 -43.02
C GLU A 582 -16.12 35.28 -42.21
N SER A 583 -15.65 34.19 -41.58
CA SER A 583 -16.48 33.33 -40.71
C SER A 583 -16.67 33.89 -39.30
N GLY A 584 -16.07 35.05 -38.99
CA GLY A 584 -16.14 35.68 -37.63
C GLY A 584 -15.46 34.89 -36.53
N THR A 585 -14.56 33.97 -36.87
CA THR A 585 -13.90 33.05 -35.91
C THR A 585 -12.48 33.53 -35.58
N GLN A 586 -12.08 33.43 -34.31
CA GLN A 586 -10.72 33.70 -33.91
C GLN A 586 -9.76 32.64 -34.48
N TYR A 587 -8.56 33.05 -34.84
CA TYR A 587 -7.54 32.10 -35.32
C TYR A 587 -6.17 32.40 -34.71
N HIS A 588 -5.34 31.34 -34.55
CA HIS A 588 -3.95 31.42 -34.14
C HIS A 588 -3.06 30.53 -35.00
N GLN A 589 -1.84 31.03 -35.28
CA GLN A 589 -0.82 30.23 -35.99
C GLN A 589 0.08 29.52 -35.00
N VAL A 590 0.41 28.27 -35.30
CA VAL A 590 1.41 27.49 -34.58
C VAL A 590 2.71 27.52 -35.35
N ASN A 591 3.71 28.23 -34.83
CA ASN A 591 5.06 28.25 -35.36
C ASN A 591 5.94 27.29 -34.53
N GLY A 592 6.05 26.02 -34.98
CA GLY A 592 6.72 24.97 -34.22
C GLY A 592 5.89 24.49 -33.03
N ILE A 593 6.50 24.24 -31.86
CA ILE A 593 5.85 23.71 -30.66
C ILE A 593 5.17 24.83 -29.82
N TYR A 594 5.27 26.09 -30.19
CA TYR A 594 4.77 27.23 -29.41
C TYR A 594 3.66 27.99 -30.15
N LEU A 595 2.55 28.26 -29.44
CA LEU A 595 1.55 29.26 -29.84
C LEU A 595 2.17 30.66 -29.76
N ARG A 596 2.10 31.42 -30.81
CA ARG A 596 2.30 32.88 -30.80
C ARG A 596 0.96 33.61 -30.88
#